data_c616da82c4121583065a91c7bdae9b7b
#
_entry.id   c616da82c4121583065a91c7bdae9b7b
#
_cell.length_a   1.000
_cell.length_b   1.000
_cell.length_c   1.000
_cell.angle_alpha   90.00
_cell.angle_beta   90.00
_cell.angle_gamma   90.00
#
_symmetry.space_group_name_H-M   'P 1'
#
loop_
_entity.id
_entity.type
_entity.pdbx_description
1 polymer ?
#
loop_
_entity_poly.entity_id
_entity_poly.type
_entity_poly.pdbx_seq_one_letter_code
_entity_poly.pdbx_strand_id
1 'polypeptide(L)' 'METQLLLLKTGVYLITKIETLDEEPAAHLVQPYSITSDGMLEPWPLHTVDEDVLIYSDTIATILEPKKEILDKYKMVTK' A
#
# COMPACT_ATOMS: atom_id res chain seq x y z
N MET A 1 12.98 -1.66 3.44
CA MET A 1 11.65 -1.07 3.11
C MET A 1 10.76 -1.07 4.33
N GLU A 2 10.15 0.05 4.61
CA GLU A 2 9.20 0.15 5.71
C GLU A 2 7.78 -0.08 5.23
N THR A 3 6.95 -0.60 6.13
CA THR A 3 5.52 -0.75 5.87
C THR A 3 4.83 0.56 6.21
N GLN A 4 4.08 1.09 5.25
CA GLN A 4 3.40 2.38 5.38
C GLN A 4 1.94 2.26 4.99
N LEU A 5 1.14 3.19 5.52
CA LEU A 5 -0.25 3.35 5.13
C LEU A 5 -0.32 4.50 4.14
N LEU A 6 -0.91 4.25 2.98
CA LEU A 6 -1.07 5.27 1.95
C LEU A 6 -2.55 5.62 1.81
N LEU A 7 -2.84 6.91 1.71
CA LEU A 7 -4.15 7.37 1.30
C LEU A 7 -4.02 7.90 -0.11
N LEU A 8 -4.70 7.27 -1.05
CA LEU A 8 -4.69 7.70 -2.44
C LEU A 8 -5.71 8.81 -2.64
N LYS A 9 -5.50 9.64 -3.65
CA LYS A 9 -6.43 10.73 -3.99
C LYS A 9 -7.83 10.24 -4.32
N THR A 10 -7.96 8.98 -4.69
CA THR A 10 -9.25 8.35 -4.97
C THR A 10 -10.01 7.95 -3.70
N GLY A 11 -9.40 8.10 -2.52
CA GLY A 11 -10.01 7.70 -1.25
C GLY A 11 -9.69 6.28 -0.82
N VAL A 12 -8.88 5.57 -1.59
CA VAL A 12 -8.49 4.20 -1.26
C VAL A 12 -7.33 4.21 -0.27
N TYR A 13 -7.44 3.40 0.78
CA TYR A 13 -6.34 3.20 1.72
C TYR A 13 -5.58 1.93 1.34
N LEU A 14 -4.25 2.04 1.30
CA LEU A 14 -3.37 0.90 1.05
C LEU A 14 -2.41 0.72 2.20
N ILE A 15 -2.13 -0.54 2.54
CA ILE A 15 -0.99 -0.84 3.40
C ILE A 15 0.01 -1.62 2.56
N THR A 16 1.27 -1.20 2.57
CA THR A 16 2.26 -1.74 1.66
C THR A 16 3.67 -1.43 2.16
N LYS A 17 4.62 -2.21 1.71
CA LYS A 17 6.02 -1.81 1.79
C LYS A 17 6.29 -0.87 0.63
N ILE A 18 6.97 0.22 0.87
CA ILE A 18 7.16 1.25 -0.14
C ILE A 18 8.66 1.55 -0.32
N GLU A 19 9.05 1.70 -1.57
CA GLU A 19 10.40 2.11 -1.95
C GLU A 19 10.27 3.31 -2.87
N THR A 20 10.88 4.43 -2.48
CA THR A 20 10.86 5.65 -3.29
C THR A 20 11.96 5.55 -4.35
N LEU A 21 11.60 5.84 -5.60
CA LEU A 21 12.56 5.84 -6.70
C LEU A 21 13.13 7.25 -6.89
N ASP A 22 14.45 7.33 -7.06
CA ASP A 22 15.14 8.60 -7.15
C ASP A 22 14.92 9.36 -8.46
N GLU A 23 14.67 8.65 -9.55
CA GLU A 23 14.69 9.25 -10.88
C GLU A 23 13.33 9.71 -11.39
N GLU A 24 12.25 9.31 -10.75
CA GLU A 24 10.91 9.64 -11.22
C GLU A 24 10.00 9.91 -10.05
N PRO A 25 8.93 10.71 -10.23
CA PRO A 25 7.94 10.90 -9.18
C PRO A 25 7.04 9.65 -9.06
N ALA A 26 7.68 8.52 -8.80
CA ALA A 26 7.01 7.24 -8.71
C ALA A 26 7.41 6.53 -7.43
N ALA A 27 6.56 5.64 -6.96
CA ALA A 27 6.82 4.80 -5.81
C ALA A 27 6.62 3.34 -6.19
N HIS A 28 7.52 2.48 -5.73
CA HIS A 28 7.43 1.04 -5.91
C HIS A 28 6.77 0.45 -4.68
N LEU A 29 5.61 -0.15 -4.87
CA LEU A 29 4.85 -0.77 -3.78
C LEU A 29 5.07 -2.28 -3.84
N VAL A 30 5.48 -2.85 -2.72
CA VAL A 30 5.72 -4.29 -2.60
C VAL A 30 4.59 -4.89 -1.76
N GLN A 31 3.90 -5.85 -2.32
CA GLN A 31 2.78 -6.53 -1.68
C GLN A 31 1.73 -5.56 -1.12
N PRO A 32 1.17 -4.67 -1.99
CA PRO A 32 0.15 -3.74 -1.52
C PRO A 32 -1.18 -4.43 -1.27
N TYR A 33 -1.86 -4.03 -0.20
CA TYR A 33 -3.20 -4.48 0.14
C TYR A 33 -4.08 -3.27 0.37
N SER A 34 -5.29 -3.29 -0.15
CA SER A 34 -6.27 -2.25 0.17
C SER A 34 -6.97 -2.61 1.48
N ILE A 35 -7.42 -1.58 2.17
CA ILE A 35 -8.11 -1.75 3.45
C ILE A 35 -9.58 -1.42 3.23
N THR A 36 -10.45 -2.39 3.52
CA THR A 36 -11.89 -2.17 3.39
C THR A 36 -12.41 -1.36 4.56
N SER A 37 -13.66 -0.90 4.45
CA SER A 37 -14.29 -0.14 5.52
C SER A 37 -14.40 -0.93 6.83
N ASP A 38 -14.40 -2.25 6.74
CA ASP A 38 -14.43 -3.14 7.91
C ASP A 38 -13.05 -3.38 8.52
N GLY A 39 -12.01 -2.80 7.94
CA GLY A 39 -10.64 -3.03 8.39
C GLY A 39 -10.03 -4.33 7.90
N MET A 40 -10.62 -4.94 6.88
CA MET A 40 -10.08 -6.15 6.27
C MET A 40 -9.10 -5.81 5.16
N LEU A 41 -8.16 -6.70 4.88
CA LEU A 41 -7.16 -6.47 3.84
C LEU A 41 -7.50 -7.31 2.61
N GLU A 42 -7.39 -6.65 1.43
CA GLU A 42 -7.57 -7.30 0.14
C GLU A 42 -6.36 -7.03 -0.72
N PRO A 43 -5.89 -8.02 -1.51
CA PRO A 43 -4.77 -7.75 -2.44
C PRO A 43 -5.13 -6.60 -3.38
N TRP A 44 -4.19 -5.73 -3.63
CA TRP A 44 -4.38 -4.58 -4.52
C TRP A 44 -3.20 -4.45 -5.46
N PRO A 45 -3.39 -4.18 -6.76
CA PRO A 45 -4.70 -4.10 -7.41
C PRO A 45 -5.31 -5.48 -7.64
N LEU A 46 -6.60 -5.51 -7.88
CA LEU A 46 -7.32 -6.75 -8.19
C LEU A 46 -7.02 -7.19 -9.62
N HIS A 47 -7.29 -8.46 -9.89
CA HIS A 47 -7.22 -9.02 -11.26
C HIS A 47 -5.82 -9.08 -11.84
N THR A 48 -4.79 -9.15 -11.00
CA THR A 48 -3.42 -9.32 -11.43
C THR A 48 -2.71 -10.31 -10.51
N VAL A 49 -1.68 -10.96 -11.06
CA VAL A 49 -0.80 -11.83 -10.25
C VAL A 49 0.43 -11.06 -9.76
N ASP A 50 0.59 -9.81 -10.16
CA ASP A 50 1.73 -9.00 -9.76
C ASP A 50 1.64 -8.65 -8.28
N GLU A 51 2.73 -8.89 -7.56
CA GLU A 51 2.84 -8.52 -6.15
C GLU A 51 3.52 -7.17 -5.95
N ASP A 52 4.20 -6.70 -6.98
CA ASP A 52 4.90 -5.43 -6.97
C ASP A 52 4.22 -4.49 -7.94
N VAL A 53 3.94 -3.27 -7.50
CA VAL A 53 3.22 -2.29 -8.30
C VAL A 53 3.98 -0.98 -8.30
N LEU A 54 4.08 -0.35 -9.47
CA LEU A 54 4.67 0.97 -9.61
C LEU A 54 3.54 1.98 -9.77
N ILE A 55 3.49 2.99 -8.92
CA ILE A 55 2.48 4.06 -9.05
C ILE A 55 3.18 5.41 -9.07
N TYR A 56 2.51 6.40 -9.64
CA TYR A 56 3.03 7.77 -9.63
C TYR A 56 2.71 8.42 -8.30
N SER A 57 3.66 9.16 -7.77
CA SER A 57 3.52 9.78 -6.46
C SER A 57 2.38 10.82 -6.41
N ASP A 58 1.98 11.37 -7.56
CA ASP A 58 0.88 12.32 -7.60
C ASP A 58 -0.49 11.69 -7.35
N THR A 59 -0.58 10.36 -7.36
CA THR A 59 -1.81 9.66 -6.97
C THR A 59 -1.92 9.49 -5.46
N ILE A 60 -0.84 9.72 -4.73
CA ILE A 60 -0.79 9.58 -3.28
C ILE A 60 -1.14 10.91 -2.63
N ALA A 61 -2.20 10.94 -1.83
CA ALA A 61 -2.56 12.14 -1.09
C ALA A 61 -1.67 12.31 0.13
N THR A 62 -1.41 11.24 0.86
CA THR A 62 -0.55 11.29 2.04
C THR A 62 -0.04 9.90 2.41
N ILE A 63 1.06 9.88 3.14
CA ILE A 63 1.67 8.67 3.66
C ILE A 63 1.57 8.75 5.19
N LEU A 64 1.06 7.70 5.80
CA LEU A 64 0.76 7.68 7.23
C LEU A 64 1.36 6.43 7.87
N GLU A 65 1.44 6.43 9.20
CA GLU A 65 1.80 5.23 9.93
C GLU A 65 0.55 4.38 10.16
N PRO A 66 0.61 3.07 9.87
CA PRO A 66 -0.55 2.21 10.08
C PRO A 66 -0.78 1.97 11.57
N LYS A 67 -2.04 1.77 11.94
CA LYS A 67 -2.36 1.32 13.29
C LYS A 67 -1.79 -0.07 13.49
N LYS A 68 -1.43 -0.39 14.73
CA LYS A 68 -0.85 -1.69 15.05
C LYS A 68 -1.71 -2.86 14.58
N GLU A 69 -3.02 -2.74 14.74
CA GLU A 69 -3.96 -3.79 14.31
C GLU A 69 -3.87 -4.08 12.82
N ILE A 70 -3.79 -3.02 12.03
CA ILE A 70 -3.66 -3.14 10.57
C ILE A 70 -2.29 -3.71 10.20
N LEU A 71 -1.25 -3.22 10.87
CA LEU A 71 0.11 -3.69 10.63
C LEU A 71 0.24 -5.19 10.95
N ASP A 72 -0.35 -5.64 12.04
CA ASP A 72 -0.32 -7.05 12.41
C ASP A 72 -1.04 -7.92 11.37
N LYS A 73 -2.20 -7.47 10.89
CA LYS A 73 -2.92 -8.17 9.83
C LYS A 73 -2.09 -8.26 8.56
N TYR A 74 -1.42 -7.17 8.21
CA TYR A 74 -0.56 -7.14 7.03
C TYR A 74 0.59 -8.13 7.15
N LYS A 75 1.22 -8.19 8.29
CA LYS A 75 2.32 -9.14 8.53
C LYS A 75 1.86 -10.58 8.40
N MET A 76 0.62 -10.87 8.78
CA MET A 76 0.09 -12.22 8.67
C MET A 76 -0.19 -12.62 7.22
N VAL A 77 -0.71 -11.71 6.41
CA VAL A 77 -1.05 -12.02 5.03
C VAL A 77 0.14 -11.97 4.08
N THR A 78 1.24 -11.35 4.50
CA THR A 78 2.46 -11.23 3.67
C THR A 78 3.58 -12.13 4.13
N LYS A 79 3.29 -13.06 5.00
CA LYS A 79 4.28 -14.02 5.51
C LYS A 79 4.90 -14.83 4.40
#